data_dd22cd9129d95790b1775baf209def8a
#
_entry.id   dd22cd9129d95790b1775baf209def8a
#
_cell.length_a   1.000
_cell.length_b   1.000
_cell.length_c   1.000
_cell.angle_alpha   90.00
_cell.angle_beta   90.00
_cell.angle_gamma   90.00
#
_symmetry.space_group_name_H-M   'P 1'
#
loop_
_entity.id
_entity.type
_entity.pdbx_description
1 polymer ?
#
loop_
_entity_poly.entity_id
_entity_poly.type
_entity_poly.pdbx_seq_one_letter_code
_entity_poly.pdbx_strand_id
1 'polypeptide(L)'
;SSAASDVYKRQDEGSKQVYVTEGSAYKLAHSQKSDILGVTIGNDLNTLLPSELLYYADNDLQDVFMLKYFTQKLQTFRYKSEIMQPSRRLEVKPAVLKGPMIVCLDTSGSMTGKPEKMANSLLIKLIEIAEHQDRECFLISFSVSTKTIDIRRDRLKLMEFFSHPFSGDTDATQMLKDTFRMLDENRYMNADVLLISDYRIPECKPELLEQMSIHREKGTRFYGLQIGIAPNEWTEHFDHIYRIEYHVDRKH
;
A
#
# COMPACT_ATOMS: atom_id res chain seq x y z
N SER A 1 -25.94 42.11 -3.61
CA SER A 1 -25.85 41.39 -4.89
C SER A 1 -25.20 40.05 -4.64
N SER A 2 -26.01 39.03 -4.69
CA SER A 2 -25.63 37.62 -4.52
C SER A 2 -24.85 37.17 -5.76
N ALA A 3 -23.57 36.87 -5.61
CA ALA A 3 -22.84 36.15 -6.63
C ALA A 3 -23.27 34.68 -6.54
N ALA A 4 -24.10 34.25 -7.48
CA ALA A 4 -24.43 32.86 -7.65
C ALA A 4 -23.16 32.11 -8.11
N SER A 5 -22.74 31.11 -7.34
CA SER A 5 -21.70 30.21 -7.76
C SER A 5 -22.24 29.28 -8.85
N ASP A 6 -21.76 29.45 -10.07
CA ASP A 6 -22.08 28.54 -11.16
C ASP A 6 -21.42 27.19 -10.93
N VAL A 7 -22.23 26.19 -10.62
CA VAL A 7 -21.82 24.79 -10.49
C VAL A 7 -21.93 24.14 -11.86
N TYR A 8 -20.80 23.90 -12.53
CA TYR A 8 -20.78 23.11 -13.76
C TYR A 8 -20.79 21.63 -13.45
N LYS A 9 -21.87 20.97 -13.87
CA LYS A 9 -22.05 19.53 -13.77
C LYS A 9 -21.65 18.90 -15.12
N ARG A 10 -20.51 18.21 -15.19
CA ARG A 10 -20.18 17.33 -16.31
C ARG A 10 -20.51 15.90 -15.92
N GLN A 11 -21.45 15.30 -16.64
CA GLN A 11 -21.71 13.86 -16.57
C GLN A 11 -20.85 13.18 -17.64
N ASP A 12 -19.81 12.47 -17.18
CA ASP A 12 -19.22 11.38 -17.95
C ASP A 12 -19.65 10.07 -17.27
N GLU A 13 -20.17 9.13 -18.04
CA GLU A 13 -20.63 7.83 -17.56
C GLU A 13 -19.44 7.10 -16.94
N GLY A 14 -19.47 6.88 -15.63
CA GLY A 14 -18.48 6.12 -14.86
C GLY A 14 -17.62 6.92 -13.89
N SER A 15 -17.69 8.24 -13.84
CA SER A 15 -16.88 9.06 -12.95
C SER A 15 -17.64 9.52 -11.71
N LYS A 16 -17.03 9.43 -10.53
CA LYS A 16 -17.50 10.14 -9.33
C LYS A 16 -17.63 11.62 -9.66
N GLN A 17 -18.77 12.24 -9.36
CA GLN A 17 -19.01 13.65 -9.59
C GLN A 17 -17.98 14.48 -8.81
N VAL A 18 -17.18 15.25 -9.53
CA VAL A 18 -16.28 16.25 -8.93
C VAL A 18 -16.99 17.59 -8.99
N TYR A 19 -17.31 18.16 -7.85
CA TYR A 19 -17.85 19.51 -7.75
C TYR A 19 -16.70 20.50 -7.74
N VAL A 20 -16.64 21.38 -8.72
CA VAL A 20 -15.71 22.52 -8.74
C VAL A 20 -16.48 23.74 -8.27
N THR A 21 -16.19 24.23 -7.08
CA THR A 21 -16.63 25.55 -6.62
C THR A 21 -15.54 26.57 -6.94
N GLU A 22 -15.86 27.63 -7.64
CA GLU A 22 -15.01 28.82 -7.69
C GLU A 22 -14.92 29.44 -6.29
N GLY A 23 -13.96 29.01 -5.52
CA GLY A 23 -13.62 29.58 -4.23
C GLY A 23 -12.12 29.44 -4.04
N SER A 24 -11.54 30.35 -3.30
CA SER A 24 -10.09 30.39 -3.05
C SER A 24 -9.53 29.01 -2.72
N ALA A 25 -8.86 28.40 -3.70
CA ALA A 25 -8.15 27.15 -3.48
C ALA A 25 -6.86 27.45 -2.71
N TYR A 26 -6.70 26.83 -1.57
CA TYR A 26 -5.49 26.92 -0.77
C TYR A 26 -4.66 25.68 -1.05
N LYS A 27 -3.39 25.87 -1.42
CA LYS A 27 -2.41 24.82 -1.52
C LYS A 27 -1.70 24.73 -0.18
N LEU A 28 -1.74 23.56 0.45
CA LEU A 28 -0.89 23.27 1.60
C LEU A 28 0.58 23.39 1.16
N ALA A 29 1.23 24.46 1.56
CA ALA A 29 2.67 24.57 1.40
C ALA A 29 3.32 23.59 2.40
N HIS A 30 4.21 22.72 1.94
CA HIS A 30 5.04 21.95 2.85
C HIS A 30 5.85 22.92 3.69
N SER A 31 5.42 23.12 4.93
CA SER A 31 6.23 23.86 5.88
C SER A 31 7.49 23.07 6.16
N GLN A 32 8.61 23.75 6.19
CA GLN A 32 9.82 23.15 6.74
C GLN A 32 9.47 22.67 8.16
N LYS A 33 9.86 21.43 8.51
CA LYS A 33 9.61 20.77 9.81
C LYS A 33 10.35 21.48 10.98
N SER A 34 10.31 22.80 11.05
CA SER A 34 11.17 23.59 11.94
C SER A 34 10.59 23.82 13.33
N ASP A 35 9.25 23.84 13.48
CA ASP A 35 8.65 24.20 14.77
C ASP A 35 7.76 23.07 15.31
N ILE A 36 8.30 22.27 16.22
CA ILE A 36 7.56 21.27 16.99
C ILE A 36 6.75 22.01 18.07
N LEU A 37 5.41 21.91 18.00
CA LEU A 37 4.51 22.47 19.00
C LEU A 37 4.27 21.56 20.20
N GLY A 38 4.56 20.26 20.06
CA GLY A 38 4.33 19.28 21.10
C GLY A 38 4.12 17.88 20.55
N VAL A 39 3.53 17.04 21.38
CA VAL A 39 3.20 15.65 21.06
C VAL A 39 1.68 15.51 20.96
N THR A 40 1.25 14.69 20.03
CA THR A 40 -0.16 14.28 19.86
C THR A 40 -0.25 12.78 19.66
N ILE A 41 -1.44 12.25 19.64
CA ILE A 41 -1.68 10.83 19.41
C ILE A 41 -2.30 10.68 18.01
N GLY A 42 -1.81 9.71 17.23
CA GLY A 42 -2.27 9.48 15.87
C GLY A 42 -1.65 8.22 15.26
N ASN A 43 -1.63 8.15 13.94
CA ASN A 43 -1.03 7.05 13.17
C ASN A 43 -0.12 7.54 12.03
N ASP A 44 0.27 8.83 12.02
CA ASP A 44 1.16 9.38 11.02
C ASP A 44 2.62 8.97 11.28
N LEU A 45 3.10 8.01 10.51
CA LEU A 45 4.45 7.47 10.62
C LEU A 45 5.56 8.47 10.28
N ASN A 46 5.25 9.54 9.51
CA ASN A 46 6.24 10.56 9.14
C ASN A 46 6.58 11.50 10.31
N THR A 47 5.73 11.54 11.31
CA THR A 47 5.86 12.41 12.48
C THR A 47 6.03 11.63 13.77
N LEU A 48 6.39 10.36 13.67
CA LEU A 48 6.52 9.44 14.81
C LEU A 48 7.60 9.91 15.79
N LEU A 49 7.32 9.77 17.08
CA LEU A 49 8.37 9.96 18.09
C LEU A 49 9.41 8.83 18.03
N PRO A 50 10.70 9.13 18.27
CA PRO A 50 11.74 8.10 18.32
C PRO A 50 11.45 6.97 19.32
N SER A 51 10.74 7.24 20.42
CA SER A 51 10.31 6.23 21.40
C SER A 51 9.36 5.19 20.80
N GLU A 52 8.50 5.58 19.87
CA GLU A 52 7.59 4.65 19.19
C GLU A 52 8.35 3.76 18.19
N LEU A 53 9.41 4.27 17.56
CA LEU A 53 10.28 3.48 16.69
C LEU A 53 11.04 2.39 17.47
N LEU A 54 11.33 2.60 18.76
CA LEU A 54 11.94 1.57 19.61
C LEU A 54 11.01 0.37 19.78
N TYR A 55 9.70 0.59 19.94
CA TYR A 55 8.73 -0.51 19.98
C TYR A 55 8.71 -1.30 18.67
N TYR A 56 8.88 -0.63 17.53
CA TYR A 56 8.94 -1.30 16.23
C TYR A 56 10.25 -2.07 16.02
N ALA A 57 11.37 -1.55 16.54
CA ALA A 57 12.69 -2.15 16.41
C ALA A 57 12.92 -3.38 17.32
N ASP A 58 12.15 -3.47 18.41
CA ASP A 58 12.22 -4.57 19.37
C ASP A 58 11.25 -5.68 18.98
N ASN A 59 11.77 -6.91 18.84
CA ASN A 59 10.96 -8.06 18.42
C ASN A 59 9.84 -8.39 19.40
N ASP A 60 10.05 -8.19 20.69
CA ASP A 60 9.09 -8.53 21.75
C ASP A 60 8.00 -7.44 21.88
N LEU A 61 8.27 -6.24 21.38
CA LEU A 61 7.37 -5.08 21.48
C LEU A 61 6.70 -4.69 20.15
N GLN A 62 7.02 -5.37 19.07
CA GLN A 62 6.47 -5.09 17.74
C GLN A 62 4.93 -5.18 17.70
N ASP A 63 4.36 -6.14 18.43
CA ASP A 63 2.90 -6.30 18.54
C ASP A 63 2.25 -5.10 19.23
N VAL A 64 2.94 -4.51 20.22
CA VAL A 64 2.49 -3.29 20.90
C VAL A 64 2.49 -2.11 19.94
N PHE A 65 3.54 -1.98 19.12
CA PHE A 65 3.58 -0.95 18.07
C PHE A 65 2.40 -1.09 17.10
N MET A 66 2.16 -2.31 16.60
CA MET A 66 1.06 -2.59 15.66
C MET A 66 -0.30 -2.28 16.29
N LEU A 67 -0.52 -2.68 17.54
CA LEU A 67 -1.74 -2.35 18.26
C LEU A 67 -1.94 -0.84 18.36
N LYS A 68 -0.90 -0.09 18.72
CA LYS A 68 -0.93 1.38 18.82
C LYS A 68 -1.19 2.03 17.46
N TYR A 69 -0.58 1.52 16.39
CA TYR A 69 -0.80 2.02 15.04
C TYR A 69 -2.25 1.87 14.59
N PHE A 70 -2.81 0.65 14.69
CA PHE A 70 -4.18 0.39 14.26
C PHE A 70 -5.25 1.04 15.15
N THR A 71 -4.93 1.28 16.42
CA THR A 71 -5.83 2.02 17.33
C THR A 71 -5.61 3.52 17.30
N GLN A 72 -4.72 4.02 16.42
CA GLN A 72 -4.34 5.44 16.30
C GLN A 72 -3.79 6.03 17.61
N LYS A 73 -3.02 5.24 18.36
CA LYS A 73 -2.48 5.60 19.67
C LYS A 73 -0.95 5.77 19.67
N LEU A 74 -0.31 5.87 18.49
CA LEU A 74 1.09 6.22 18.40
C LEU A 74 1.31 7.66 18.80
N GLN A 75 2.40 7.93 19.48
CA GLN A 75 2.83 9.30 19.80
C GLN A 75 3.54 9.90 18.60
N THR A 76 3.07 11.05 18.16
CA THR A 76 3.56 11.76 16.98
C THR A 76 3.88 13.21 17.33
N PHE A 77 4.85 13.80 16.63
CA PHE A 77 5.12 15.23 16.74
C PHE A 77 3.98 16.04 16.13
N ARG A 78 3.54 17.07 16.84
CA ARG A 78 2.64 18.08 16.32
C ARG A 78 3.46 19.28 15.86
N TYR A 79 3.44 19.58 14.58
CA TYR A 79 4.10 20.73 13.99
C TYR A 79 3.15 21.94 13.94
N LYS A 80 3.74 23.13 13.87
CA LYS A 80 2.99 24.38 13.71
C LYS A 80 2.20 24.31 12.40
N SER A 81 0.92 24.67 12.46
CA SER A 81 0.05 24.62 11.29
C SER A 81 0.63 25.39 10.12
N GLU A 82 0.51 24.79 8.97
CA GLU A 82 0.98 25.28 7.69
C GLU A 82 0.31 26.61 7.34
N ILE A 83 1.11 27.54 6.82
CA ILE A 83 0.59 28.79 6.28
C ILE A 83 -0.12 28.48 4.98
N MET A 84 -1.43 28.68 4.93
CA MET A 84 -2.20 28.59 3.71
C MET A 84 -1.77 29.73 2.76
N GLN A 85 -1.13 29.39 1.65
CA GLN A 85 -0.85 30.36 0.59
C GLN A 85 -1.91 30.27 -0.51
N PRO A 86 -2.47 31.39 -0.99
CA PRO A 86 -3.41 31.36 -2.10
C PRO A 86 -2.69 30.91 -3.38
N SER A 87 -3.14 29.81 -3.95
CA SER A 87 -2.59 29.28 -5.21
C SER A 87 -3.28 29.95 -6.40
N ARG A 88 -2.50 30.52 -7.29
CA ARG A 88 -2.99 31.26 -8.48
C ARG A 88 -3.41 30.37 -9.66
N ARG A 89 -3.30 29.05 -9.57
CA ARG A 89 -3.64 28.16 -10.69
C ARG A 89 -4.12 26.79 -10.18
N LEU A 90 -5.37 26.50 -10.44
CA LEU A 90 -5.92 25.13 -10.37
C LEU A 90 -5.63 24.44 -11.71
N GLU A 91 -4.62 23.59 -11.75
CA GLU A 91 -4.57 22.57 -12.78
C GLU A 91 -5.54 21.45 -12.39
N VAL A 92 -6.70 21.45 -13.03
CA VAL A 92 -7.62 20.30 -12.94
C VAL A 92 -6.98 19.17 -13.75
N LYS A 93 -6.15 18.34 -13.11
CA LYS A 93 -5.78 17.05 -13.70
C LYS A 93 -7.03 16.18 -13.60
N PRO A 94 -7.44 15.52 -14.70
CA PRO A 94 -8.53 14.56 -14.61
C PRO A 94 -8.16 13.54 -13.51
N ALA A 95 -9.03 13.36 -12.53
CA ALA A 95 -8.84 12.35 -11.51
C ALA A 95 -8.90 11.00 -12.24
N VAL A 96 -7.75 10.41 -12.51
CA VAL A 96 -7.69 9.02 -12.94
C VAL A 96 -8.24 8.22 -11.76
N LEU A 97 -9.43 7.67 -11.93
CA LEU A 97 -10.03 6.78 -10.94
C LEU A 97 -9.12 5.58 -10.78
N LYS A 98 -8.32 5.61 -9.72
CA LYS A 98 -7.48 4.48 -9.34
C LYS A 98 -8.37 3.42 -8.70
N GLY A 99 -8.33 2.21 -9.22
CA GLY A 99 -9.01 1.06 -8.63
C GLY A 99 -8.43 0.67 -7.26
N PRO A 100 -8.91 -0.41 -6.66
CA PRO A 100 -8.38 -0.91 -5.40
C PRO A 100 -6.92 -1.36 -5.53
N MET A 101 -6.23 -1.51 -4.41
CA MET A 101 -4.90 -2.09 -4.32
C MET A 101 -5.00 -3.54 -3.84
N ILE A 102 -4.36 -4.46 -4.53
CA ILE A 102 -4.25 -5.86 -4.12
C ILE A 102 -2.76 -6.15 -3.89
N VAL A 103 -2.37 -6.36 -2.64
CA VAL A 103 -1.01 -6.67 -2.26
C VAL A 103 -0.89 -8.18 -2.06
N CYS A 104 -0.12 -8.84 -2.93
CA CYS A 104 0.23 -10.24 -2.82
C CYS A 104 1.57 -10.33 -2.09
N LEU A 105 1.57 -10.87 -0.87
CA LEU A 105 2.76 -10.92 -0.02
C LEU A 105 3.21 -12.35 0.19
N ASP A 106 4.43 -12.62 -0.24
CA ASP A 106 5.13 -13.88 0.01
C ASP A 106 5.50 -13.99 1.49
N THR A 107 4.97 -15.02 2.15
CA THR A 107 5.22 -15.32 3.55
C THR A 107 5.97 -16.66 3.74
N SER A 108 6.67 -17.10 2.71
CA SER A 108 7.48 -18.34 2.74
C SER A 108 8.70 -18.21 3.65
N GLY A 109 9.32 -19.36 3.94
CA GLY A 109 10.49 -19.45 4.81
C GLY A 109 11.71 -18.65 4.31
N SER A 110 11.86 -18.45 3.00
CA SER A 110 12.96 -17.64 2.42
C SER A 110 12.82 -16.15 2.74
N MET A 111 11.60 -15.70 3.01
CA MET A 111 11.27 -14.32 3.40
C MET A 111 11.48 -14.04 4.89
N THR A 112 11.89 -15.03 5.71
CA THR A 112 12.07 -14.88 7.16
C THR A 112 13.18 -13.90 7.54
N GLY A 113 13.02 -13.18 8.63
CA GLY A 113 14.03 -12.29 9.21
C GLY A 113 14.05 -10.88 8.60
N LYS A 114 15.19 -10.46 8.02
CA LYS A 114 15.29 -9.10 7.40
C LYS A 114 14.25 -8.87 6.29
N PRO A 115 14.06 -9.80 5.32
CA PRO A 115 13.03 -9.65 4.28
C PRO A 115 11.61 -9.49 4.86
N GLU A 116 11.25 -10.27 5.87
CA GLU A 116 9.97 -10.20 6.55
C GLU A 116 9.72 -8.80 7.16
N LYS A 117 10.71 -8.28 7.89
CA LYS A 117 10.62 -6.94 8.48
C LYS A 117 10.46 -5.85 7.41
N MET A 118 11.19 -5.98 6.32
CA MET A 118 11.08 -5.05 5.18
C MET A 118 9.71 -5.14 4.53
N ALA A 119 9.22 -6.35 4.26
CA ALA A 119 7.91 -6.59 3.66
C ALA A 119 6.78 -6.05 4.54
N ASN A 120 6.83 -6.30 5.84
CA ASN A 120 5.86 -5.79 6.80
C ASN A 120 5.86 -4.25 6.86
N SER A 121 7.05 -3.61 6.86
CA SER A 121 7.18 -2.15 6.82
C SER A 121 6.58 -1.56 5.56
N LEU A 122 6.84 -2.20 4.41
CA LEU A 122 6.28 -1.79 3.13
C LEU A 122 4.76 -1.96 3.09
N LEU A 123 4.23 -3.07 3.61
CA LEU A 123 2.80 -3.29 3.70
C LEU A 123 2.10 -2.20 4.52
N ILE A 124 2.66 -1.83 5.68
CA ILE A 124 2.15 -0.72 6.49
C ILE A 124 2.12 0.57 5.68
N LYS A 125 3.19 0.87 4.95
CA LYS A 125 3.27 2.09 4.13
C LYS A 125 2.26 2.07 2.96
N LEU A 126 2.02 0.92 2.36
CA LEU A 126 1.01 0.76 1.31
C LEU A 126 -0.41 0.95 1.86
N ILE A 127 -0.69 0.45 3.06
CA ILE A 127 -1.96 0.67 3.74
C ILE A 127 -2.19 2.17 3.97
N GLU A 128 -1.19 2.89 4.48
CA GLU A 128 -1.25 4.34 4.68
C GLU A 128 -1.52 5.08 3.36
N ILE A 129 -0.82 4.70 2.28
CA ILE A 129 -1.04 5.29 0.95
C ILE A 129 -2.47 5.02 0.46
N ALA A 130 -2.98 3.81 0.63
CA ALA A 130 -4.33 3.46 0.23
C ALA A 130 -5.38 4.27 1.02
N GLU A 131 -5.18 4.44 2.32
CA GLU A 131 -6.06 5.27 3.17
C GLU A 131 -6.04 6.74 2.74
N HIS A 132 -4.86 7.32 2.49
CA HIS A 132 -4.74 8.70 2.00
C HIS A 132 -5.35 8.91 0.61
N GLN A 133 -5.35 7.89 -0.23
CA GLN A 133 -5.95 7.94 -1.57
C GLN A 133 -7.43 7.52 -1.58
N ASP A 134 -8.01 7.22 -0.43
CA ASP A 134 -9.36 6.64 -0.27
C ASP A 134 -9.60 5.41 -1.17
N ARG A 135 -8.58 4.57 -1.29
CA ARG A 135 -8.62 3.32 -2.05
C ARG A 135 -8.88 2.14 -1.12
N GLU A 136 -9.65 1.17 -1.60
CA GLU A 136 -9.71 -0.14 -0.94
C GLU A 136 -8.36 -0.84 -1.08
N CYS A 137 -7.93 -1.55 -0.03
CA CYS A 137 -6.70 -2.31 -0.02
C CYS A 137 -6.95 -3.73 0.50
N PHE A 138 -6.44 -4.71 -0.24
CA PHE A 138 -6.57 -6.13 0.06
C PHE A 138 -5.18 -6.73 0.17
N LEU A 139 -5.00 -7.60 1.15
CA LEU A 139 -3.80 -8.40 1.31
C LEU A 139 -4.11 -9.86 0.96
N ILE A 140 -3.34 -10.43 0.05
CA ILE A 140 -3.26 -11.87 -0.20
C ILE A 140 -1.91 -12.34 0.29
N SER A 141 -1.83 -12.92 1.48
CA SER A 141 -0.62 -13.59 1.94
C SER A 141 -0.58 -15.00 1.39
N PHE A 142 0.59 -15.43 0.93
CA PHE A 142 0.75 -16.76 0.37
C PHE A 142 2.06 -17.43 0.78
N SER A 143 1.98 -18.71 1.03
CA SER A 143 3.09 -19.65 1.19
C SER A 143 2.63 -21.01 0.65
N VAL A 144 2.44 -22.02 1.48
CA VAL A 144 1.79 -23.29 1.11
C VAL A 144 0.29 -23.09 0.84
N SER A 145 -0.31 -22.10 1.46
CA SER A 145 -1.73 -21.72 1.30
C SER A 145 -1.88 -20.20 1.17
N THR A 146 -3.04 -19.76 0.72
CA THR A 146 -3.36 -18.33 0.59
C THR A 146 -4.34 -17.90 1.66
N LYS A 147 -4.20 -16.65 2.13
CA LYS A 147 -5.19 -15.98 2.99
C LYS A 147 -5.45 -14.59 2.43
N THR A 148 -6.73 -14.26 2.26
CA THR A 148 -7.15 -12.93 1.79
C THR A 148 -7.73 -12.12 2.94
N ILE A 149 -7.28 -10.88 3.09
CA ILE A 149 -7.70 -9.94 4.14
C ILE A 149 -8.17 -8.65 3.49
N ASP A 150 -9.40 -8.22 3.75
CA ASP A 150 -9.85 -6.86 3.47
C ASP A 150 -9.35 -5.95 4.58
N ILE A 151 -8.35 -5.10 4.27
CA ILE A 151 -7.63 -4.33 5.28
C ILE A 151 -8.53 -3.35 6.02
N ARG A 152 -9.54 -2.79 5.36
CA ARG A 152 -10.50 -1.87 6.02
C ARG A 152 -11.46 -2.59 6.96
N ARG A 153 -11.91 -3.79 6.58
CA ARG A 153 -12.97 -4.52 7.28
C ARG A 153 -12.44 -5.50 8.30
N ASP A 154 -11.28 -6.11 8.00
CA ASP A 154 -10.73 -7.24 8.77
C ASP A 154 -9.49 -6.84 9.59
N ARG A 155 -9.56 -5.73 10.32
CA ARG A 155 -8.40 -5.21 11.10
C ARG A 155 -7.85 -6.22 12.11
N LEU A 156 -8.70 -7.05 12.71
CA LEU A 156 -8.25 -8.10 13.63
C LEU A 156 -7.44 -9.18 12.91
N LYS A 157 -7.88 -9.62 11.74
CA LYS A 157 -7.11 -10.58 10.92
C LYS A 157 -5.78 -10.01 10.45
N LEU A 158 -5.73 -8.71 10.19
CA LEU A 158 -4.49 -8.04 9.82
C LEU A 158 -3.50 -8.00 11.00
N MET A 159 -3.97 -7.73 12.21
CA MET A 159 -3.16 -7.82 13.43
C MET A 159 -2.66 -9.25 13.66
N GLU A 160 -3.52 -10.24 13.51
CA GLU A 160 -3.16 -11.65 13.59
C GLU A 160 -2.08 -12.01 12.55
N PHE A 161 -2.21 -11.49 11.32
CA PHE A 161 -1.21 -11.68 10.28
C PHE A 161 0.18 -11.19 10.71
N PHE A 162 0.29 -9.98 11.27
CA PHE A 162 1.57 -9.44 11.73
C PHE A 162 2.17 -10.17 12.95
N SER A 163 1.35 -10.89 13.71
CA SER A 163 1.79 -11.68 14.88
C SER A 163 2.32 -13.06 14.52
N HIS A 164 2.18 -13.49 13.25
CA HIS A 164 2.65 -14.80 12.80
C HIS A 164 3.95 -14.67 12.00
N PRO A 165 5.00 -15.43 12.34
CA PRO A 165 6.23 -15.42 11.57
C PRO A 165 6.02 -16.05 10.19
N PHE A 166 6.77 -15.60 9.22
CA PHE A 166 6.76 -16.17 7.88
C PHE A 166 7.36 -17.58 7.90
N SER A 167 6.74 -18.52 7.18
CA SER A 167 7.17 -19.90 7.17
C SER A 167 6.56 -20.70 6.02
N GLY A 168 7.13 -21.87 5.74
CA GLY A 168 6.63 -22.82 4.75
C GLY A 168 7.24 -22.64 3.37
N ASP A 169 6.75 -23.43 2.44
CA ASP A 169 7.09 -23.37 1.02
C ASP A 169 6.30 -22.29 0.30
N THR A 170 6.56 -22.11 -1.01
CA THR A 170 5.94 -21.04 -1.80
C THR A 170 5.13 -21.62 -2.95
N ASP A 171 3.81 -21.31 -2.99
CA ASP A 171 2.95 -21.57 -4.15
C ASP A 171 2.28 -20.29 -4.67
N ALA A 172 2.93 -19.66 -5.61
CA ALA A 172 2.40 -18.47 -6.29
C ALA A 172 1.24 -18.80 -7.26
N THR A 173 1.08 -20.07 -7.65
CA THR A 173 0.01 -20.51 -8.54
C THR A 173 -1.37 -20.26 -7.93
N GLN A 174 -1.56 -20.64 -6.66
CA GLN A 174 -2.81 -20.44 -5.97
C GLN A 174 -3.08 -18.96 -5.71
N MET A 175 -2.06 -18.20 -5.34
CA MET A 175 -2.14 -16.75 -5.16
C MET A 175 -2.63 -16.05 -6.43
N LEU A 176 -2.06 -16.37 -7.60
CA LEU A 176 -2.51 -15.80 -8.87
C LEU A 176 -3.96 -16.17 -9.20
N LYS A 177 -4.36 -17.42 -9.00
CA LYS A 177 -5.75 -17.86 -9.21
C LYS A 177 -6.74 -17.09 -8.32
N ASP A 178 -6.39 -16.89 -7.07
CA ASP A 178 -7.22 -16.12 -6.13
C ASP A 178 -7.28 -14.63 -6.51
N THR A 179 -6.14 -14.07 -6.95
CA THR A 179 -6.07 -12.71 -7.48
C THR A 179 -6.97 -12.56 -8.72
N PHE A 180 -6.89 -13.45 -9.70
CA PHE A 180 -7.71 -13.38 -10.91
C PHE A 180 -9.20 -13.53 -10.61
N ARG A 181 -9.57 -14.43 -9.68
CA ARG A 181 -10.95 -14.54 -9.22
C ARG A 181 -11.48 -13.23 -8.64
N MET A 182 -10.66 -12.52 -7.86
CA MET A 182 -11.02 -11.19 -7.38
C MET A 182 -11.16 -10.20 -8.54
N LEU A 183 -10.22 -10.18 -9.49
CA LEU A 183 -10.21 -9.25 -10.62
C LEU A 183 -11.40 -9.45 -11.57
N ASP A 184 -12.04 -10.61 -11.58
CA ASP A 184 -13.26 -10.87 -12.36
C ASP A 184 -14.51 -10.19 -11.77
N GLU A 185 -14.44 -9.71 -10.53
CA GLU A 185 -15.53 -8.95 -9.91
C GLU A 185 -15.42 -7.45 -10.25
N ASN A 186 -16.56 -6.82 -10.55
CA ASN A 186 -16.61 -5.39 -10.88
C ASN A 186 -16.00 -4.46 -9.80
N ARG A 187 -16.01 -4.90 -8.53
CA ARG A 187 -15.40 -4.18 -7.40
C ARG A 187 -13.92 -3.94 -7.59
N TYR A 188 -13.22 -4.80 -8.31
CA TYR A 188 -11.78 -4.73 -8.50
C TYR A 188 -11.35 -4.18 -9.86
N MET A 189 -12.26 -3.52 -10.58
CA MET A 189 -11.92 -2.87 -11.85
C MET A 189 -10.77 -1.87 -11.69
N ASN A 190 -9.87 -1.86 -12.65
CA ASN A 190 -8.67 -1.01 -12.67
C ASN A 190 -7.80 -1.16 -11.40
N ALA A 191 -7.76 -2.35 -10.81
CA ALA A 191 -6.93 -2.63 -9.65
C ALA A 191 -5.44 -2.51 -9.98
N ASP A 192 -4.66 -2.06 -8.97
CA ASP A 192 -3.21 -2.22 -8.95
C ASP A 192 -2.87 -3.46 -8.13
N VAL A 193 -2.24 -4.45 -8.75
CA VAL A 193 -1.75 -5.68 -8.10
C VAL A 193 -0.26 -5.55 -7.87
N LEU A 194 0.20 -5.70 -6.62
CA LEU A 194 1.61 -5.66 -6.25
C LEU A 194 2.03 -6.99 -5.64
N LEU A 195 2.99 -7.67 -6.25
CA LEU A 195 3.63 -8.87 -5.70
C LEU A 195 4.91 -8.49 -4.95
N ILE A 196 4.96 -8.77 -3.66
CA ILE A 196 6.14 -8.58 -2.79
C ILE A 196 6.72 -9.97 -2.46
N SER A 197 7.95 -10.25 -2.89
CA SER A 197 8.62 -11.53 -2.68
C SER A 197 10.14 -11.37 -2.82
N ASP A 198 10.92 -12.34 -2.38
CA ASP A 198 12.33 -12.51 -2.77
C ASP A 198 12.47 -13.18 -4.15
N TYR A 199 11.33 -13.55 -4.75
CA TYR A 199 11.20 -14.21 -6.07
C TYR A 199 11.92 -15.58 -6.18
N ARG A 200 12.16 -16.25 -5.06
CA ARG A 200 12.55 -17.66 -5.05
C ARG A 200 11.31 -18.55 -5.19
N ILE A 201 10.51 -18.26 -6.20
CA ILE A 201 9.25 -18.93 -6.52
C ILE A 201 9.41 -19.66 -7.86
N PRO A 202 8.70 -20.79 -8.07
CA PRO A 202 8.72 -21.48 -9.35
C PRO A 202 8.28 -20.58 -10.51
N GLU A 203 8.67 -20.94 -11.72
CA GLU A 203 8.22 -20.27 -12.94
C GLU A 203 6.69 -20.21 -13.02
N CYS A 204 6.20 -19.10 -13.56
CA CYS A 204 4.77 -18.92 -13.78
C CYS A 204 4.28 -19.80 -14.94
N LYS A 205 3.19 -20.50 -14.72
CA LYS A 205 2.60 -21.33 -15.78
C LYS A 205 2.08 -20.45 -16.93
N PRO A 206 2.26 -20.88 -18.20
CA PRO A 206 1.84 -20.09 -19.37
C PRO A 206 0.37 -19.66 -19.32
N GLU A 207 -0.51 -20.51 -18.82
CA GLU A 207 -1.96 -20.23 -18.74
C GLU A 207 -2.24 -19.05 -17.78
N LEU A 208 -1.44 -18.91 -16.72
CA LEU A 208 -1.57 -17.80 -15.76
C LEU A 208 -1.01 -16.50 -16.34
N LEU A 209 0.05 -16.57 -17.14
CA LEU A 209 0.59 -15.42 -17.86
C LEU A 209 -0.40 -14.87 -18.88
N GLU A 210 -1.11 -15.75 -19.59
CA GLU A 210 -2.19 -15.37 -20.51
C GLU A 210 -3.32 -14.65 -19.75
N GLN A 211 -3.73 -15.17 -18.59
CA GLN A 211 -4.73 -14.50 -17.75
C GLN A 211 -4.27 -13.14 -17.24
N MET A 212 -3.00 -12.99 -16.86
CA MET A 212 -2.44 -11.68 -16.53
C MET A 212 -2.58 -10.69 -17.67
N SER A 213 -2.29 -11.14 -18.90
CA SER A 213 -2.43 -10.29 -20.10
C SER A 213 -3.88 -9.86 -20.33
N ILE A 214 -4.85 -10.77 -20.18
CA ILE A 214 -6.28 -10.46 -20.29
C ILE A 214 -6.72 -9.42 -19.27
N HIS A 215 -6.31 -9.56 -18.00
CA HIS A 215 -6.65 -8.58 -16.97
C HIS A 215 -5.97 -7.24 -17.20
N ARG A 216 -4.75 -7.24 -17.76
CA ARG A 216 -4.03 -6.03 -18.12
C ARG A 216 -4.76 -5.24 -19.21
N GLU A 217 -5.32 -5.92 -20.22
CA GLU A 217 -6.15 -5.31 -21.25
C GLU A 217 -7.44 -4.69 -20.67
N LYS A 218 -7.97 -5.27 -19.60
CA LYS A 218 -9.11 -4.72 -18.84
C LYS A 218 -8.75 -3.54 -17.93
N GLY A 219 -7.47 -3.11 -17.88
CA GLY A 219 -7.01 -1.95 -17.13
C GLY A 219 -6.32 -2.26 -15.80
N THR A 220 -6.17 -3.53 -15.40
CA THR A 220 -5.37 -3.94 -14.24
C THR A 220 -3.89 -3.68 -14.51
N ARG A 221 -3.16 -3.23 -13.50
CA ARG A 221 -1.70 -3.08 -13.53
C ARG A 221 -1.05 -4.07 -12.58
N PHE A 222 0.02 -4.71 -13.04
CA PHE A 222 0.79 -5.67 -12.26
C PHE A 222 2.17 -5.11 -11.95
N TYR A 223 2.48 -4.98 -10.69
CA TYR A 223 3.76 -4.49 -10.17
C TYR A 223 4.46 -5.58 -9.39
N GLY A 224 5.78 -5.61 -9.46
CA GLY A 224 6.62 -6.45 -8.63
C GLY A 224 7.46 -5.62 -7.68
N LEU A 225 7.67 -6.12 -6.46
CA LEU A 225 8.65 -5.61 -5.53
C LEU A 225 9.51 -6.77 -5.04
N GLN A 226 10.74 -6.80 -5.53
CA GLN A 226 11.72 -7.83 -5.17
C GLN A 226 12.53 -7.39 -3.95
N ILE A 227 12.56 -8.23 -2.93
CA ILE A 227 13.41 -8.06 -1.75
C ILE A 227 14.61 -9.01 -1.89
N GLY A 228 15.80 -8.45 -2.18
CA GLY A 228 17.01 -9.21 -2.44
C GLY A 228 17.43 -9.16 -3.90
N ILE A 229 18.42 -10.03 -4.24
CA ILE A 229 19.11 -10.00 -5.54
C ILE A 229 18.95 -11.31 -6.32
N ALA A 230 18.05 -12.21 -5.91
CA ALA A 230 17.86 -13.47 -6.63
C ALA A 230 17.48 -13.20 -8.10
N PRO A 231 18.05 -13.95 -9.06
CA PRO A 231 17.54 -13.93 -10.43
C PRO A 231 16.07 -14.35 -10.42
N ASN A 232 15.26 -13.68 -11.26
CA ASN A 232 13.88 -14.07 -11.38
C ASN A 232 13.40 -13.88 -12.82
N GLU A 233 12.61 -14.84 -13.28
CA GLU A 233 12.04 -14.86 -14.62
C GLU A 233 10.69 -14.13 -14.68
N TRP A 234 10.14 -13.77 -13.53
CA TRP A 234 8.87 -13.06 -13.43
C TRP A 234 8.95 -11.60 -13.88
N THR A 235 10.18 -11.03 -13.97
CA THR A 235 10.40 -9.61 -14.27
C THR A 235 9.75 -9.16 -15.56
N GLU A 236 9.71 -10.03 -16.58
CA GLU A 236 9.19 -9.70 -17.90
C GLU A 236 7.64 -9.61 -17.94
N HIS A 237 6.99 -10.12 -16.88
CA HIS A 237 5.54 -10.22 -16.83
C HIS A 237 4.87 -9.09 -16.06
N PHE A 238 5.63 -8.20 -15.46
CA PHE A 238 5.11 -7.06 -14.71
C PHE A 238 5.23 -5.76 -15.52
N ASP A 239 4.30 -4.83 -15.28
CA ASP A 239 4.37 -3.49 -15.86
C ASP A 239 5.58 -2.73 -15.33
N HIS A 240 5.95 -2.98 -14.08
CA HIS A 240 7.18 -2.48 -13.48
C HIS A 240 7.63 -3.35 -12.31
N ILE A 241 8.95 -3.50 -12.11
CA ILE A 241 9.54 -4.16 -10.96
C ILE A 241 10.46 -3.19 -10.21
N TYR A 242 10.19 -3.07 -8.92
CA TYR A 242 11.06 -2.40 -7.96
C TYR A 242 11.96 -3.44 -7.27
N ARG A 243 13.20 -3.06 -6.95
CA ARG A 243 14.14 -3.93 -6.24
C ARG A 243 14.66 -3.22 -5.00
N ILE A 244 14.70 -3.96 -3.89
CA ILE A 244 15.28 -3.53 -2.64
C ILE A 244 16.40 -4.51 -2.29
N GLU A 245 17.63 -4.03 -2.36
CA GLU A 245 18.80 -4.80 -1.97
C GLU A 245 19.07 -4.60 -0.48
N TYR A 246 19.48 -5.67 0.20
CA TYR A 246 19.94 -5.61 1.59
C TYR A 246 21.21 -6.42 1.77
N HIS A 247 22.12 -5.90 2.55
CA HIS A 247 23.34 -6.61 2.89
C HIS A 247 23.05 -7.63 3.99
N VAL A 248 23.40 -8.88 3.71
CA VAL A 248 23.45 -9.94 4.73
C VAL A 248 24.82 -9.82 5.40
N ASP A 249 24.86 -9.30 6.62
CA ASP A 249 26.08 -9.38 7.42
C ASP A 249 26.36 -10.87 7.66
N ARG A 250 27.31 -11.44 6.92
CA ARG A 250 27.84 -12.77 7.23
C ARG A 250 28.58 -12.65 8.56
N LYS A 251 27.92 -13.00 9.65
CA LYS A 251 28.63 -13.27 10.90
C LYS A 251 29.50 -14.50 10.64
N HIS A 252 30.81 -14.29 10.65
CA HIS A 252 31.81 -15.34 10.70
C HIS A 252 31.76 -16.05 12.06
#